data_fea61fe2ed286aaae115b3c6f6a80b73
#
_entry.id   fea61fe2ed286aaae115b3c6f6a80b73
#
_cell.length_a   1.000
_cell.length_b   1.000
_cell.length_c   1.000
_cell.angle_alpha   90.00
_cell.angle_beta   90.00
_cell.angle_gamma   90.00
#
_symmetry.space_group_name_H-M   'P 1'
#
loop_
_entity.id
_entity.type
_entity.pdbx_description
1 polymer ?
#
loop_
_entity_poly.entity_id
_entity_poly.type
_entity_poly.pdbx_seq_one_letter_code
_entity_poly.pdbx_strand_id
1 'polypeptide(L)'
;MLSYLKEKYHLDKVSANYLKSEKSYIRLYRNKVVEIRFSEENIDSLDDFLSFADTLKEIIFYKCNLSDLSNLKYFKQLRGLGFDRCSFSNIEIFKNFPNLPNLKGLGIGGREITHFNIFSDSVKYINISKTSITTLANVNIPNLKGLWIMDTPIKAIDTSFPKLKELYITAGNFDLYSLKNTPNLRDLYAYECIKNQSFDGAAACTKLKLLQLYGEPFTNFLPFVKLNSLEYLDLQESEIESLEGLEQMHNLKVLELFGNPIEKIDSIKPIRHLKKFGIEKYKMSPSIRGHMTRNGIIYCWI
;
A
#
# COMPACT_ATOMS: atom_id res chain seq x y z
N MET A 1 11.75 -22.00 29.78
CA MET A 1 11.07 -21.74 28.50
C MET A 1 11.64 -20.53 27.77
N LEU A 2 11.56 -19.29 28.31
CA LEU A 2 12.07 -18.11 27.58
C LEU A 2 13.56 -18.17 27.23
N SER A 3 14.42 -18.72 28.09
CA SER A 3 15.84 -18.92 27.81
C SER A 3 16.06 -19.90 26.66
N TYR A 4 15.33 -21.00 26.64
CA TYR A 4 15.35 -21.99 25.55
C TYR A 4 14.96 -21.37 24.21
N LEU A 5 13.87 -20.57 24.17
CA LEU A 5 13.41 -19.91 22.94
C LEU A 5 14.41 -18.88 22.42
N LYS A 6 15.06 -18.15 23.33
CA LYS A 6 16.11 -17.20 22.96
C LYS A 6 17.31 -17.88 22.30
N GLU A 7 17.71 -19.03 22.84
CA GLU A 7 18.81 -19.82 22.28
C GLU A 7 18.41 -20.45 20.95
N LYS A 8 17.24 -21.13 20.88
CA LYS A 8 16.78 -21.83 19.70
C LYS A 8 16.51 -20.91 18.49
N TYR A 9 15.97 -19.72 18.71
CA TYR A 9 15.56 -18.79 17.65
C TYR A 9 16.34 -17.47 17.66
N HIS A 10 17.51 -17.45 18.29
CA HIS A 10 18.43 -16.31 18.35
C HIS A 10 17.75 -14.99 18.78
N LEU A 11 16.77 -15.07 19.70
CA LEU A 11 15.90 -13.96 20.07
C LEU A 11 16.58 -12.99 21.06
N ASP A 12 16.81 -11.74 20.65
CA ASP A 12 17.23 -10.68 21.53
C ASP A 12 16.04 -10.11 22.33
N LYS A 13 16.25 -9.79 23.63
CA LYS A 13 15.27 -9.08 24.41
C LYS A 13 15.38 -7.58 24.13
N VAL A 14 14.31 -6.97 23.62
CA VAL A 14 14.32 -5.56 23.27
C VAL A 14 13.37 -4.73 24.14
N SER A 15 13.67 -3.43 24.27
CA SER A 15 12.83 -2.45 24.98
C SER A 15 11.66 -1.97 24.10
N ALA A 16 10.70 -1.26 24.72
CA ALA A 16 9.55 -0.71 24.01
C ALA A 16 9.92 0.29 22.88
N ASN A 17 11.06 0.94 22.99
CA ASN A 17 11.53 1.96 22.04
C ASN A 17 12.49 1.41 20.98
N TYR A 18 12.62 0.08 20.87
CA TYR A 18 13.50 -0.52 19.90
C TYR A 18 12.96 -0.30 18.48
N LEU A 19 13.72 0.43 17.68
CA LEU A 19 13.43 0.64 16.26
C LEU A 19 13.67 -0.68 15.51
N LYS A 20 12.78 -1.01 14.58
CA LYS A 20 12.74 -2.25 13.79
C LYS A 20 14.14 -2.70 13.36
N SER A 21 14.63 -3.76 13.97
CA SER A 21 15.89 -4.42 13.61
C SER A 21 15.64 -5.49 12.54
N GLU A 22 16.66 -5.79 11.76
CA GLU A 22 16.62 -6.95 10.84
C GLU A 22 16.82 -8.28 11.59
N LYS A 23 17.10 -8.24 12.91
CA LYS A 23 17.35 -9.41 13.75
C LYS A 23 16.09 -9.97 14.38
N SER A 24 16.16 -11.24 14.79
CA SER A 24 15.12 -11.88 15.60
C SER A 24 15.10 -11.24 17.01
N TYR A 25 13.91 -10.96 17.51
CA TYR A 25 13.75 -10.41 18.85
C TYR A 25 12.44 -10.80 19.52
N ILE A 26 12.42 -10.62 20.84
CA ILE A 26 11.23 -10.75 21.70
C ILE A 26 11.06 -9.49 22.52
N ARG A 27 9.83 -8.98 22.55
CA ARG A 27 9.46 -7.83 23.36
C ARG A 27 8.51 -8.20 24.49
N LEU A 28 8.82 -7.69 25.69
CA LEU A 28 7.99 -7.90 26.85
C LEU A 28 7.31 -6.60 27.27
N TYR A 29 6.07 -6.72 27.75
CA TYR A 29 5.33 -5.68 28.45
C TYR A 29 4.81 -6.24 29.78
N ARG A 30 5.18 -5.63 30.92
CA ARG A 30 4.86 -6.11 32.26
C ARG A 30 5.19 -7.60 32.45
N ASN A 31 6.37 -7.99 32.05
CA ASN A 31 6.88 -9.37 32.06
C ASN A 31 6.11 -10.40 31.21
N LYS A 32 5.20 -9.96 30.33
CA LYS A 32 4.48 -10.81 29.38
C LYS A 32 5.06 -10.62 27.98
N VAL A 33 5.20 -11.69 27.23
CA VAL A 33 5.60 -11.64 25.82
C VAL A 33 4.44 -11.06 25.03
N VAL A 34 4.70 -9.95 24.30
CA VAL A 34 3.68 -9.23 23.54
C VAL A 34 4.00 -9.14 22.05
N GLU A 35 5.25 -9.34 21.67
CA GLU A 35 5.70 -9.30 20.29
C GLU A 35 6.89 -10.22 20.08
N ILE A 36 6.90 -10.90 18.94
CA ILE A 36 8.02 -11.71 18.48
C ILE A 36 8.27 -11.38 17.02
N ARG A 37 9.54 -11.16 16.67
CA ARG A 37 10.02 -11.10 15.30
C ARG A 37 11.03 -12.21 15.09
N PHE A 38 10.83 -12.95 14.02
CA PHE A 38 11.80 -13.93 13.51
C PHE A 38 12.46 -13.35 12.27
N SER A 39 13.75 -13.54 12.13
CA SER A 39 14.52 -13.10 10.98
C SER A 39 15.47 -14.19 10.54
N GLU A 40 15.26 -14.66 9.31
CA GLU A 40 16.11 -15.69 8.67
C GLU A 40 16.12 -17.03 9.42
N GLU A 41 14.99 -17.38 10.07
CA GLU A 41 14.83 -18.59 10.89
C GLU A 41 14.04 -19.69 10.16
N ASN A 42 14.29 -20.94 10.56
CA ASN A 42 13.45 -22.08 10.21
C ASN A 42 12.44 -22.32 11.33
N ILE A 43 11.16 -22.19 11.03
CA ILE A 43 10.06 -22.35 11.98
C ILE A 43 9.23 -23.58 11.58
N ASP A 44 9.47 -24.68 12.24
CA ASP A 44 8.77 -25.94 11.95
C ASP A 44 7.31 -25.89 12.39
N SER A 45 7.04 -25.28 13.56
CA SER A 45 5.70 -25.06 14.09
C SER A 45 5.66 -23.87 15.06
N LEU A 46 4.44 -23.46 15.46
CA LEU A 46 4.23 -22.44 16.50
C LEU A 46 4.04 -23.04 17.90
N ASP A 47 4.29 -24.34 18.11
CA ASP A 47 4.05 -25.04 19.37
C ASP A 47 4.83 -24.44 20.54
N ASP A 48 6.07 -24.11 20.32
CA ASP A 48 6.94 -23.50 21.33
C ASP A 48 6.40 -22.16 21.87
N PHE A 49 5.48 -21.51 21.14
CA PHE A 49 4.95 -20.20 21.48
C PHE A 49 3.53 -20.23 22.03
N LEU A 50 2.87 -21.39 22.10
CA LEU A 50 1.49 -21.53 22.57
C LEU A 50 1.27 -20.99 23.98
N SER A 51 2.28 -21.08 24.86
CA SER A 51 2.23 -20.51 26.20
C SER A 51 2.07 -18.98 26.24
N PHE A 52 2.33 -18.30 25.11
CA PHE A 52 2.16 -16.86 24.97
C PHE A 52 0.88 -16.48 24.20
N ALA A 53 0.05 -17.44 23.80
CA ALA A 53 -1.12 -17.22 22.95
C ALA A 53 -2.09 -16.15 23.52
N ASP A 54 -2.22 -16.08 24.85
CA ASP A 54 -3.09 -15.12 25.55
C ASP A 54 -2.48 -13.72 25.71
N THR A 55 -1.21 -13.55 25.40
CA THR A 55 -0.51 -12.25 25.59
C THR A 55 0.11 -11.69 24.32
N LEU A 56 0.39 -12.55 23.34
CA LEU A 56 1.08 -12.19 22.13
C LEU A 56 0.15 -11.38 21.21
N LYS A 57 0.60 -10.16 20.86
CA LYS A 57 -0.16 -9.19 20.06
C LYS A 57 0.38 -9.05 18.65
N GLU A 58 1.66 -9.37 18.45
CA GLU A 58 2.30 -9.21 17.15
C GLU A 58 3.30 -10.35 16.89
N ILE A 59 3.22 -10.93 15.71
CA ILE A 59 4.21 -11.88 15.17
C ILE A 59 4.62 -11.41 13.80
N ILE A 60 5.94 -11.31 13.57
CA ILE A 60 6.51 -10.95 12.28
C ILE A 60 7.54 -12.02 11.90
N PHE A 61 7.40 -12.55 10.69
CA PHE A 61 8.37 -13.42 10.06
C PHE A 61 9.03 -12.70 8.89
N TYR A 62 10.34 -12.60 8.90
CA TYR A 62 11.13 -11.96 7.85
C TYR A 62 12.16 -12.94 7.29
N LYS A 63 12.06 -13.26 6.00
CA LYS A 63 12.92 -14.24 5.31
C LYS A 63 12.98 -15.61 6.02
N CYS A 64 11.89 -16.03 6.65
CA CYS A 64 11.80 -17.29 7.36
C CYS A 64 11.32 -18.41 6.45
N ASN A 65 11.74 -19.64 6.76
CA ASN A 65 11.19 -20.87 6.18
C ASN A 65 10.13 -21.41 7.15
N LEU A 66 8.89 -21.50 6.71
CA LEU A 66 7.75 -21.83 7.56
C LEU A 66 7.12 -23.14 7.12
N SER A 67 6.96 -24.09 8.05
CA SER A 67 6.41 -25.41 7.75
C SER A 67 4.97 -25.55 8.22
N ASP A 68 4.70 -25.53 9.53
CA ASP A 68 3.35 -25.68 10.07
C ASP A 68 2.88 -24.43 10.84
N LEU A 69 1.84 -23.80 10.31
CA LEU A 69 1.17 -22.66 10.93
C LEU A 69 -0.23 -23.02 11.46
N SER A 70 -0.58 -24.30 11.54
CA SER A 70 -1.92 -24.76 11.95
C SER A 70 -2.33 -24.25 13.35
N ASN A 71 -1.34 -24.02 14.22
CA ASN A 71 -1.54 -23.51 15.58
C ASN A 71 -1.75 -22.00 15.65
N LEU A 72 -1.61 -21.27 14.54
CA LEU A 72 -1.92 -19.84 14.49
C LEU A 72 -3.33 -19.50 15.01
N LYS A 73 -4.28 -20.42 14.81
CA LYS A 73 -5.67 -20.30 15.30
C LYS A 73 -5.81 -20.07 16.81
N TYR A 74 -4.81 -20.40 17.62
CA TYR A 74 -4.84 -20.24 19.07
C TYR A 74 -4.42 -18.85 19.53
N PHE A 75 -3.72 -18.08 18.69
CA PHE A 75 -3.22 -16.74 19.05
C PHE A 75 -4.29 -15.65 18.88
N LYS A 76 -5.38 -15.76 19.64
CA LYS A 76 -6.56 -14.89 19.52
C LYS A 76 -6.31 -13.41 19.89
N GLN A 77 -5.20 -13.12 20.57
CA GLN A 77 -4.83 -11.76 20.97
C GLN A 77 -4.04 -11.00 19.91
N LEU A 78 -3.67 -11.64 18.78
CA LEU A 78 -2.92 -11.03 17.72
C LEU A 78 -3.65 -9.82 17.14
N ARG A 79 -2.90 -8.73 17.00
CA ARG A 79 -3.30 -7.47 16.34
C ARG A 79 -2.53 -7.23 15.05
N GLY A 80 -1.29 -7.73 14.98
CA GLY A 80 -0.43 -7.70 13.82
C GLY A 80 0.14 -9.08 13.52
N LEU A 81 0.11 -9.47 12.24
CA LEU A 81 0.73 -10.69 11.72
C LEU A 81 1.36 -10.38 10.38
N GLY A 82 2.65 -10.68 10.23
CA GLY A 82 3.36 -10.39 9.00
C GLY A 82 4.25 -11.54 8.54
N PHE A 83 4.19 -11.83 7.24
CA PHE A 83 5.09 -12.71 6.52
C PHE A 83 5.76 -11.88 5.43
N ASP A 84 7.04 -11.57 5.58
CA ASP A 84 7.79 -10.79 4.60
C ASP A 84 8.94 -11.64 4.03
N ARG A 85 8.91 -11.86 2.71
CA ARG A 85 9.91 -12.66 1.97
C ARG A 85 10.10 -14.07 2.56
N CYS A 86 9.04 -14.65 3.10
CA CYS A 86 9.06 -15.99 3.65
C CYS A 86 8.88 -17.05 2.55
N SER A 87 9.38 -18.26 2.81
CA SER A 87 9.05 -19.45 2.06
C SER A 87 8.18 -20.40 2.91
N PHE A 88 7.35 -21.20 2.26
CA PHE A 88 6.36 -22.04 2.91
C PHE A 88 6.43 -23.46 2.38
N SER A 89 6.62 -24.44 3.26
CA SER A 89 6.47 -25.85 2.90
C SER A 89 5.00 -26.26 2.80
N ASN A 90 4.10 -25.52 3.47
CA ASN A 90 2.67 -25.75 3.43
C ASN A 90 1.91 -24.41 3.38
N ILE A 91 1.12 -24.23 2.30
CA ILE A 91 0.34 -23.02 2.05
C ILE A 91 -1.17 -23.19 2.37
N GLU A 92 -1.60 -24.33 2.89
CA GLU A 92 -3.02 -24.62 3.15
C GLU A 92 -3.67 -23.60 4.11
N ILE A 93 -2.89 -23.00 5.01
CA ILE A 93 -3.39 -21.96 5.90
C ILE A 93 -3.94 -20.73 5.13
N PHE A 94 -3.38 -20.42 3.96
CA PHE A 94 -3.85 -19.28 3.16
C PHE A 94 -5.14 -19.61 2.38
N LYS A 95 -5.48 -20.89 2.19
CA LYS A 95 -6.77 -21.31 1.63
C LYS A 95 -7.90 -21.23 2.66
N ASN A 96 -7.58 -21.37 3.95
CA ASN A 96 -8.53 -21.30 5.06
C ASN A 96 -7.92 -20.53 6.22
N PHE A 97 -7.73 -19.21 6.00
CA PHE A 97 -7.08 -18.37 7.01
C PHE A 97 -7.86 -18.35 8.33
N PRO A 98 -7.20 -18.58 9.47
CA PRO A 98 -7.91 -18.73 10.75
C PRO A 98 -8.59 -17.43 11.19
N ASN A 99 -9.74 -17.55 11.84
CA ASN A 99 -10.36 -16.40 12.46
C ASN A 99 -9.52 -15.91 13.66
N LEU A 100 -8.96 -14.71 13.52
CA LEU A 100 -8.18 -14.00 14.54
C LEU A 100 -8.94 -12.70 14.89
N PRO A 101 -9.80 -12.72 15.91
CA PRO A 101 -10.83 -11.69 16.15
C PRO A 101 -10.26 -10.30 16.49
N ASN A 102 -9.00 -10.23 16.91
CA ASN A 102 -8.32 -8.98 17.25
C ASN A 102 -7.38 -8.47 16.18
N LEU A 103 -7.17 -9.24 15.09
CA LEU A 103 -6.19 -8.90 14.04
C LEU A 103 -6.61 -7.61 13.32
N LYS A 104 -5.71 -6.64 13.26
CA LYS A 104 -5.90 -5.34 12.58
C LYS A 104 -5.04 -5.19 11.34
N GLY A 105 -3.83 -5.71 11.37
CA GLY A 105 -2.88 -5.67 10.27
C GLY A 105 -2.41 -7.07 9.87
N LEU A 106 -2.40 -7.35 8.56
CA LEU A 106 -1.94 -8.60 7.99
C LEU A 106 -1.01 -8.33 6.81
N GLY A 107 0.22 -8.83 6.88
CA GLY A 107 1.16 -8.84 5.78
C GLY A 107 1.35 -10.25 5.23
N ILE A 108 1.25 -10.43 3.93
CA ILE A 108 1.41 -11.71 3.23
C ILE A 108 2.48 -11.55 2.16
N GLY A 109 3.56 -12.31 2.27
CA GLY A 109 4.65 -12.28 1.30
C GLY A 109 5.36 -13.63 1.19
N GLY A 110 5.30 -14.20 -0.01
CA GLY A 110 5.92 -15.48 -0.36
C GLY A 110 5.41 -15.93 -1.73
N ARG A 111 6.31 -16.26 -2.65
CA ARG A 111 5.94 -16.57 -4.04
C ARG A 111 5.18 -17.88 -4.19
N GLU A 112 5.25 -18.76 -3.21
CA GLU A 112 4.51 -20.01 -3.15
C GLU A 112 3.00 -19.79 -2.89
N ILE A 113 2.62 -18.63 -2.33
CA ILE A 113 1.24 -18.34 -1.98
C ILE A 113 0.47 -17.98 -3.24
N THR A 114 -0.38 -18.88 -3.70
CA THR A 114 -1.20 -18.74 -4.91
C THR A 114 -2.65 -18.41 -4.63
N HIS A 115 -3.11 -18.65 -3.39
CA HIS A 115 -4.49 -18.44 -2.97
C HIS A 115 -4.52 -17.74 -1.61
N PHE A 116 -5.53 -16.89 -1.41
CA PHE A 116 -5.75 -16.27 -0.12
C PHE A 116 -7.26 -16.12 0.13
N ASN A 117 -7.77 -16.93 1.05
CA ASN A 117 -9.17 -16.91 1.45
C ASN A 117 -9.25 -16.47 2.92
N ILE A 118 -9.93 -15.37 3.15
CA ILE A 118 -10.11 -14.82 4.49
C ILE A 118 -11.49 -14.19 4.66
N PHE A 119 -12.10 -14.46 5.82
CA PHE A 119 -13.24 -13.69 6.33
C PHE A 119 -12.82 -12.99 7.62
N SER A 120 -12.95 -11.66 7.71
CA SER A 120 -12.58 -10.93 8.91
C SER A 120 -13.28 -9.58 9.02
N ASP A 121 -14.00 -9.37 10.11
CA ASP A 121 -14.55 -8.06 10.48
C ASP A 121 -13.53 -7.17 11.20
N SER A 122 -12.44 -7.74 11.69
CA SER A 122 -11.46 -7.06 12.54
C SER A 122 -10.31 -6.44 11.78
N VAL A 123 -9.88 -7.05 10.66
CA VAL A 123 -8.76 -6.59 9.84
C VAL A 123 -9.09 -5.24 9.19
N LYS A 124 -8.12 -4.34 9.19
CA LYS A 124 -8.21 -2.99 8.62
C LYS A 124 -7.16 -2.68 7.58
N TYR A 125 -6.05 -3.38 7.64
CA TYR A 125 -4.90 -3.15 6.77
C TYR A 125 -4.34 -4.47 6.27
N ILE A 126 -4.17 -4.58 4.97
CA ILE A 126 -3.53 -5.75 4.34
C ILE A 126 -2.41 -5.29 3.42
N ASN A 127 -1.29 -5.98 3.51
CA ASN A 127 -0.20 -5.90 2.54
C ASN A 127 -0.04 -7.28 1.90
N ILE A 128 -0.18 -7.35 0.58
CA ILE A 128 0.08 -8.54 -0.25
C ILE A 128 1.27 -8.20 -1.15
N SER A 129 2.40 -8.82 -0.89
CA SER A 129 3.62 -8.50 -1.63
C SER A 129 4.39 -9.76 -2.03
N LYS A 130 4.92 -9.75 -3.27
CA LYS A 130 5.75 -10.87 -3.78
C LYS A 130 5.07 -12.22 -3.64
N THR A 131 3.78 -12.29 -3.97
CA THR A 131 2.99 -13.52 -3.99
C THR A 131 2.62 -13.90 -5.42
N SER A 132 2.10 -15.12 -5.61
CA SER A 132 1.48 -15.58 -6.86
C SER A 132 -0.06 -15.54 -6.83
N ILE A 133 -0.63 -14.76 -5.93
CA ILE A 133 -2.08 -14.52 -5.83
C ILE A 133 -2.54 -13.74 -7.06
N THR A 134 -3.58 -14.21 -7.73
CA THR A 134 -4.13 -13.60 -8.95
C THR A 134 -5.49 -12.91 -8.75
N THR A 135 -6.19 -13.20 -7.65
CA THR A 135 -7.57 -12.76 -7.39
C THR A 135 -7.77 -12.44 -5.90
N LEU A 136 -8.62 -11.47 -5.61
CA LEU A 136 -9.10 -11.14 -4.27
C LEU A 136 -10.54 -11.62 -4.01
N ALA A 137 -11.14 -12.39 -4.92
CA ALA A 137 -12.55 -12.80 -4.87
C ALA A 137 -12.94 -13.49 -3.56
N ASN A 138 -12.01 -14.18 -2.91
CA ASN A 138 -12.24 -14.87 -1.62
C ASN A 138 -11.77 -14.06 -0.40
N VAL A 139 -11.48 -12.76 -0.59
CA VAL A 139 -11.08 -11.86 0.49
C VAL A 139 -12.30 -11.05 0.94
N ASN A 140 -12.95 -11.49 2.01
CA ASN A 140 -14.12 -10.82 2.58
C ASN A 140 -13.74 -10.07 3.86
N ILE A 141 -13.44 -8.78 3.71
CA ILE A 141 -13.01 -7.90 4.81
C ILE A 141 -13.75 -6.56 4.69
N PRO A 142 -15.00 -6.48 5.15
CA PRO A 142 -15.88 -5.31 4.97
C PRO A 142 -15.36 -4.05 5.67
N ASN A 143 -14.44 -4.19 6.62
CA ASN A 143 -13.86 -3.08 7.37
C ASN A 143 -12.44 -2.69 6.91
N LEU A 144 -11.97 -3.20 5.76
CA LEU A 144 -10.66 -2.87 5.20
C LEU A 144 -10.56 -1.38 4.91
N LYS A 145 -9.47 -0.75 5.36
CA LYS A 145 -9.17 0.68 5.19
C LYS A 145 -7.98 0.95 4.29
N GLY A 146 -6.98 0.09 4.33
CA GLY A 146 -5.79 0.18 3.49
C GLY A 146 -5.43 -1.17 2.89
N LEU A 147 -5.09 -1.16 1.60
CA LEU A 147 -4.66 -2.32 0.82
C LEU A 147 -3.41 -1.97 0.02
N TRP A 148 -2.36 -2.76 0.23
CA TRP A 148 -1.11 -2.67 -0.52
C TRP A 148 -0.94 -3.94 -1.34
N ILE A 149 -0.81 -3.78 -2.67
CA ILE A 149 -0.62 -4.87 -3.66
C ILE A 149 0.70 -4.57 -4.37
N MET A 150 1.73 -5.33 -4.04
CA MET A 150 3.07 -5.05 -4.53
C MET A 150 3.73 -6.29 -5.13
N ASP A 151 4.20 -6.19 -6.37
CA ASP A 151 4.90 -7.28 -7.06
C ASP A 151 4.08 -8.60 -7.03
N THR A 152 2.81 -8.50 -7.45
CA THR A 152 1.86 -9.62 -7.53
C THR A 152 1.17 -9.65 -8.90
N PRO A 153 0.64 -10.80 -9.34
CA PRO A 153 -0.14 -10.88 -10.57
C PRO A 153 -1.61 -10.43 -10.43
N ILE A 154 -2.01 -9.81 -9.30
CA ILE A 154 -3.36 -9.26 -9.11
C ILE A 154 -3.58 -8.11 -10.10
N LYS A 155 -4.64 -8.20 -10.92
CA LYS A 155 -4.93 -7.21 -11.97
C LYS A 155 -6.17 -6.37 -11.71
N ALA A 156 -6.94 -6.68 -10.68
CA ALA A 156 -8.20 -5.99 -10.40
C ALA A 156 -8.62 -6.14 -8.93
N ILE A 157 -9.47 -5.21 -8.47
CA ILE A 157 -10.25 -5.39 -7.25
C ILE A 157 -11.54 -6.12 -7.63
N ASP A 158 -11.52 -7.43 -7.56
CA ASP A 158 -12.62 -8.31 -7.97
C ASP A 158 -13.59 -8.68 -6.83
N THR A 159 -13.47 -7.97 -5.70
CA THR A 159 -14.38 -8.03 -4.54
C THR A 159 -14.69 -6.64 -4.01
N SER A 160 -15.71 -6.51 -3.17
CA SER A 160 -16.12 -5.20 -2.62
C SER A 160 -15.37 -4.84 -1.35
N PHE A 161 -14.74 -3.67 -1.34
CA PHE A 161 -14.14 -3.07 -0.15
C PHE A 161 -14.77 -1.70 0.15
N PRO A 162 -15.98 -1.67 0.72
CA PRO A 162 -16.77 -0.44 0.86
C PRO A 162 -16.16 0.60 1.80
N LYS A 163 -15.20 0.23 2.66
CA LYS A 163 -14.53 1.15 3.59
C LYS A 163 -13.07 1.42 3.23
N LEU A 164 -12.59 0.92 2.09
CA LEU A 164 -11.23 1.17 1.63
C LEU A 164 -11.02 2.66 1.38
N LYS A 165 -9.93 3.19 1.94
CA LYS A 165 -9.53 4.60 1.80
C LYS A 165 -8.20 4.76 1.09
N GLU A 166 -7.30 3.82 1.28
CA GLU A 166 -5.93 3.86 0.78
C GLU A 166 -5.67 2.60 -0.04
N LEU A 167 -5.24 2.77 -1.29
CA LEU A 167 -4.84 1.69 -2.19
C LEU A 167 -3.48 2.01 -2.77
N TYR A 168 -2.55 1.06 -2.62
CA TYR A 168 -1.21 1.14 -3.17
C TYR A 168 -0.97 -0.05 -4.10
N ILE A 169 -0.56 0.22 -5.33
CA ILE A 169 -0.37 -0.80 -6.37
C ILE A 169 0.99 -0.59 -7.02
N THR A 170 1.78 -1.64 -7.16
CA THR A 170 3.01 -1.62 -7.94
C THR A 170 3.09 -2.80 -8.86
N ALA A 171 3.65 -2.57 -10.05
CA ALA A 171 3.90 -3.56 -11.10
C ALA A 171 2.65 -4.28 -11.64
N GLY A 172 2.62 -4.45 -12.92
CA GLY A 172 1.55 -5.20 -13.59
C GLY A 172 0.74 -4.38 -14.57
N ASN A 173 -0.43 -4.88 -14.91
CA ASN A 173 -1.40 -4.20 -15.76
C ASN A 173 -2.74 -4.23 -15.01
N PHE A 174 -2.92 -3.24 -14.12
CA PHE A 174 -4.06 -3.19 -13.22
C PHE A 174 -5.26 -2.53 -13.89
N ASP A 175 -6.42 -3.16 -13.79
CA ASP A 175 -7.69 -2.65 -14.33
C ASP A 175 -8.31 -1.61 -13.41
N LEU A 176 -8.21 -0.33 -13.79
CA LEU A 176 -8.79 0.79 -13.05
C LEU A 176 -10.32 0.76 -13.01
N TYR A 177 -10.99 0.09 -13.96
CA TYR A 177 -12.45 -0.04 -13.92
C TYR A 177 -12.93 -0.81 -12.69
N SER A 178 -12.06 -1.67 -12.13
CA SER A 178 -12.34 -2.41 -10.91
C SER A 178 -12.45 -1.52 -9.65
N LEU A 179 -11.96 -0.28 -9.69
CA LEU A 179 -12.05 0.68 -8.57
C LEU A 179 -13.49 1.05 -8.20
N LYS A 180 -14.48 0.77 -9.06
CA LYS A 180 -15.91 0.85 -8.71
C LYS A 180 -16.27 0.04 -7.46
N ASN A 181 -15.49 -0.99 -7.15
CA ASN A 181 -15.65 -1.83 -5.95
C ASN A 181 -15.08 -1.17 -4.67
N THR A 182 -14.53 0.04 -4.79
CA THR A 182 -13.92 0.81 -3.69
C THR A 182 -14.47 2.24 -3.62
N PRO A 183 -15.79 2.45 -3.46
CA PRO A 183 -16.46 3.75 -3.65
C PRO A 183 -16.02 4.84 -2.66
N ASN A 184 -15.36 4.46 -1.56
CA ASN A 184 -14.85 5.37 -0.54
C ASN A 184 -13.33 5.57 -0.62
N LEU A 185 -12.70 5.16 -1.73
CA LEU A 185 -11.27 5.36 -1.96
C LEU A 185 -10.95 6.86 -1.94
N ARG A 186 -9.89 7.21 -1.20
CA ARG A 186 -9.46 8.58 -0.99
C ARG A 186 -8.06 8.84 -1.54
N ASP A 187 -7.18 7.86 -1.35
CA ASP A 187 -5.79 7.96 -1.71
C ASP A 187 -5.40 6.75 -2.57
N LEU A 188 -4.98 7.00 -3.82
CA LEU A 188 -4.50 5.99 -4.77
C LEU A 188 -3.05 6.26 -5.14
N TYR A 189 -2.22 5.27 -4.92
CA TYR A 189 -0.82 5.24 -5.33
C TYR A 189 -0.63 4.10 -6.32
N ALA A 190 -0.21 4.40 -7.55
CA ALA A 190 -0.02 3.42 -8.60
C ALA A 190 1.28 3.71 -9.35
N TYR A 191 2.15 2.69 -9.45
CA TYR A 191 3.49 2.83 -9.99
C TYR A 191 3.72 1.80 -11.09
N GLU A 192 3.95 2.28 -12.31
CA GLU A 192 4.23 1.48 -13.50
C GLU A 192 3.20 0.35 -13.74
N CYS A 193 1.92 0.61 -13.47
CA CYS A 193 0.91 -0.45 -13.47
C CYS A 193 -0.36 -0.14 -14.28
N ILE A 194 -0.52 1.06 -14.86
CA ILE A 194 -1.80 1.48 -15.44
C ILE A 194 -1.83 1.49 -16.98
N LYS A 195 -0.76 1.44 -17.66
CA LYS A 195 -0.60 1.36 -19.14
C LYS A 195 -1.82 1.85 -19.96
N ASN A 196 -1.86 3.14 -20.29
CA ASN A 196 -2.81 3.74 -21.27
C ASN A 196 -4.31 3.49 -21.00
N GLN A 197 -4.73 3.39 -19.73
CA GLN A 197 -6.14 3.18 -19.42
C GLN A 197 -6.89 4.49 -19.17
N SER A 198 -8.18 4.50 -19.50
CA SER A 198 -9.09 5.56 -19.07
C SER A 198 -9.32 5.48 -17.55
N PHE A 199 -9.38 6.65 -16.91
CA PHE A 199 -9.81 6.77 -15.51
C PHE A 199 -11.34 6.76 -15.33
N ASP A 200 -12.12 6.39 -16.34
CA ASP A 200 -13.58 6.37 -16.23
C ASP A 200 -14.09 5.46 -15.10
N GLY A 201 -13.43 4.32 -14.86
CA GLY A 201 -13.73 3.46 -13.72
C GLY A 201 -13.46 4.10 -12.37
N ALA A 202 -12.40 4.89 -12.27
CA ALA A 202 -12.05 5.64 -11.07
C ALA A 202 -12.99 6.83 -10.81
N ALA A 203 -13.77 7.29 -11.80
CA ALA A 203 -14.79 8.32 -11.62
C ALA A 203 -15.88 7.89 -10.60
N ALA A 204 -16.06 6.59 -10.38
CA ALA A 204 -16.91 6.08 -9.29
C ALA A 204 -16.35 6.39 -7.90
N CYS A 205 -15.04 6.66 -7.78
CA CYS A 205 -14.40 7.05 -6.52
C CYS A 205 -14.60 8.54 -6.24
N THR A 206 -15.84 8.97 -5.99
CA THR A 206 -16.20 10.39 -5.79
C THR A 206 -15.52 11.06 -4.59
N LYS A 207 -14.76 10.31 -3.78
CA LYS A 207 -13.99 10.80 -2.63
C LYS A 207 -12.48 10.81 -2.87
N LEU A 208 -12.04 10.48 -4.09
CA LEU A 208 -10.60 10.42 -4.41
C LEU A 208 -10.00 11.84 -4.36
N LYS A 209 -9.09 12.05 -3.41
CA LYS A 209 -8.44 13.32 -3.15
C LYS A 209 -6.97 13.36 -3.55
N LEU A 210 -6.31 12.22 -3.44
CA LEU A 210 -4.91 12.05 -3.78
C LEU A 210 -4.76 10.97 -4.83
N LEU A 211 -4.08 11.32 -5.91
CA LEU A 211 -3.68 10.40 -6.98
C LEU A 211 -2.20 10.60 -7.25
N GLN A 212 -1.43 9.52 -7.05
CA GLN A 212 -0.02 9.50 -7.37
C GLN A 212 0.25 8.38 -8.37
N LEU A 213 0.71 8.77 -9.55
CA LEU A 213 1.02 7.90 -10.68
C LEU A 213 2.45 8.18 -11.11
N TYR A 214 3.31 7.20 -10.96
CA TYR A 214 4.71 7.35 -11.34
C TYR A 214 5.03 6.46 -12.52
N GLY A 215 5.67 7.03 -13.56
CA GLY A 215 6.09 6.27 -14.74
C GLY A 215 4.94 5.79 -15.63
N GLU A 216 3.79 6.50 -15.63
CA GLU A 216 2.61 6.11 -16.40
C GLU A 216 2.50 6.92 -17.71
N PRO A 217 2.09 6.32 -18.83
CA PRO A 217 2.17 6.93 -20.16
C PRO A 217 1.00 7.90 -20.46
N PHE A 218 0.78 8.89 -19.59
CA PHE A 218 -0.21 9.95 -19.81
C PHE A 218 0.45 11.16 -20.44
N THR A 219 -0.11 11.67 -21.54
CA THR A 219 0.44 12.80 -22.29
C THR A 219 -0.22 14.15 -21.97
N ASN A 220 -1.40 14.14 -21.34
CA ASN A 220 -2.18 15.31 -20.94
C ASN A 220 -3.13 15.01 -19.78
N PHE A 221 -3.99 15.98 -19.37
CA PHE A 221 -4.87 15.86 -18.21
C PHE A 221 -6.29 15.38 -18.53
N LEU A 222 -6.66 15.18 -19.79
CA LEU A 222 -8.01 14.76 -20.18
C LEU A 222 -8.51 13.48 -19.48
N PRO A 223 -7.65 12.47 -19.21
CA PRO A 223 -8.05 11.27 -18.47
C PRO A 223 -8.53 11.55 -17.04
N PHE A 224 -8.12 12.67 -16.43
CA PHE A 224 -8.38 12.99 -15.01
C PHE A 224 -9.51 13.99 -14.78
N VAL A 225 -10.07 14.64 -15.83
CA VAL A 225 -11.05 15.73 -15.71
C VAL A 225 -12.33 15.33 -14.98
N LYS A 226 -12.69 14.03 -14.98
CA LYS A 226 -13.87 13.51 -14.27
C LYS A 226 -13.63 13.31 -12.77
N LEU A 227 -12.38 13.40 -12.28
CA LEU A 227 -12.03 13.24 -10.88
C LEU A 227 -12.28 14.53 -10.10
N ASN A 228 -13.54 14.92 -9.98
CA ASN A 228 -13.95 16.24 -9.46
C ASN A 228 -13.56 16.49 -7.99
N SER A 229 -13.24 15.47 -7.20
CA SER A 229 -12.80 15.62 -5.80
C SER A 229 -11.29 15.70 -5.63
N LEU A 230 -10.51 15.56 -6.73
CA LEU A 230 -9.06 15.47 -6.67
C LEU A 230 -8.44 16.79 -6.23
N GLU A 231 -7.58 16.72 -5.20
CA GLU A 231 -6.88 17.87 -4.62
C GLU A 231 -5.37 17.80 -4.84
N TYR A 232 -4.82 16.60 -4.98
CA TYR A 232 -3.40 16.32 -5.18
C TYR A 232 -3.21 15.35 -6.34
N LEU A 233 -2.42 15.74 -7.34
CA LEU A 233 -2.03 14.90 -8.47
C LEU A 233 -0.51 14.93 -8.63
N ASP A 234 0.08 13.74 -8.64
CA ASP A 234 1.49 13.55 -8.91
C ASP A 234 1.63 12.65 -10.15
N LEU A 235 2.26 13.19 -11.19
CA LEU A 235 2.53 12.56 -12.48
C LEU A 235 4.03 12.63 -12.81
N GLN A 236 4.89 12.51 -11.80
CA GLN A 236 6.33 12.52 -12.03
C GLN A 236 6.77 11.33 -12.89
N GLU A 237 7.83 11.54 -13.69
CA GLU A 237 8.41 10.53 -14.58
C GLU A 237 7.37 9.89 -15.54
N SER A 238 6.32 10.65 -15.91
CA SER A 238 5.29 10.26 -16.87
C SER A 238 5.61 10.82 -18.27
N GLU A 239 4.65 10.81 -19.17
CA GLU A 239 4.81 11.29 -20.55
C GLU A 239 4.01 12.58 -20.83
N ILE A 240 3.81 13.44 -19.83
CA ILE A 240 3.02 14.68 -19.99
C ILE A 240 3.74 15.64 -20.94
N GLU A 241 3.12 15.89 -22.08
CA GLU A 241 3.58 16.81 -23.11
C GLU A 241 2.83 18.15 -23.10
N SER A 242 1.59 18.16 -22.58
CA SER A 242 0.77 19.37 -22.56
C SER A 242 -0.06 19.50 -21.28
N LEU A 243 -0.51 20.74 -20.97
CA LEU A 243 -1.42 21.03 -19.86
C LEU A 243 -2.90 20.96 -20.27
N GLU A 244 -3.23 20.38 -21.42
CA GLU A 244 -4.59 20.25 -21.91
C GLU A 244 -5.46 19.48 -20.91
N GLY A 245 -6.62 20.03 -20.54
CA GLY A 245 -7.56 19.47 -19.58
C GLY A 245 -7.33 19.95 -18.14
N LEU A 246 -6.14 20.47 -17.80
CA LEU A 246 -5.83 20.91 -16.43
C LEU A 246 -6.76 22.06 -15.95
N GLU A 247 -7.19 22.93 -16.87
CA GLU A 247 -8.10 24.05 -16.57
C GLU A 247 -9.50 23.58 -16.13
N GLN A 248 -9.86 22.31 -16.37
CA GLN A 248 -11.13 21.71 -15.95
C GLN A 248 -11.05 21.11 -14.54
N MET A 249 -9.85 20.92 -14.00
CA MET A 249 -9.60 20.29 -12.69
C MET A 249 -9.66 21.33 -11.56
N HIS A 250 -10.81 21.98 -11.37
CA HIS A 250 -10.97 23.17 -10.51
C HIS A 250 -10.65 22.96 -9.02
N ASN A 251 -10.74 21.74 -8.53
CA ASN A 251 -10.45 21.39 -7.12
C ASN A 251 -8.99 20.99 -6.88
N LEU A 252 -8.20 20.84 -7.95
CA LEU A 252 -6.79 20.47 -7.83
C LEU A 252 -6.02 21.63 -7.17
N LYS A 253 -5.24 21.30 -6.13
CA LYS A 253 -4.45 22.26 -5.35
C LYS A 253 -2.96 22.08 -5.55
N VAL A 254 -2.54 20.82 -5.70
CA VAL A 254 -1.14 20.44 -5.81
C VAL A 254 -0.95 19.59 -7.05
N LEU A 255 0.02 19.94 -7.86
CA LEU A 255 0.42 19.22 -9.07
C LEU A 255 1.93 19.07 -9.11
N GLU A 256 2.42 17.83 -9.27
CA GLU A 256 3.83 17.51 -9.42
C GLU A 256 4.07 16.88 -10.81
N LEU A 257 4.99 17.46 -11.60
CA LEU A 257 5.27 17.10 -13.01
C LEU A 257 6.75 16.90 -13.31
N PHE A 258 7.61 16.71 -12.33
CA PHE A 258 9.03 16.47 -12.58
C PHE A 258 9.28 15.27 -13.50
N GLY A 259 10.28 15.34 -14.37
CA GLY A 259 10.64 14.24 -15.26
C GLY A 259 9.69 14.01 -16.44
N ASN A 260 8.84 14.98 -16.79
CA ASN A 260 7.93 14.88 -17.94
C ASN A 260 8.50 15.56 -19.19
N PRO A 261 8.15 15.16 -20.41
CA PRO A 261 8.65 15.74 -21.65
C PRO A 261 8.06 17.12 -21.99
N ILE A 262 7.14 17.67 -21.20
CA ILE A 262 6.57 19.00 -21.44
C ILE A 262 7.70 20.04 -21.67
N GLU A 263 7.71 20.69 -22.84
CA GLU A 263 8.82 21.54 -23.23
C GLU A 263 8.82 22.89 -22.50
N LYS A 264 7.71 23.61 -22.57
CA LYS A 264 7.61 24.96 -22.02
C LYS A 264 6.20 25.36 -21.63
N ILE A 265 6.08 26.02 -20.49
CA ILE A 265 4.83 26.62 -20.03
C ILE A 265 4.89 28.12 -20.26
N ASP A 266 4.08 28.59 -21.21
CA ASP A 266 3.98 29.98 -21.61
C ASP A 266 2.69 30.67 -21.15
N SER A 267 1.72 29.91 -20.61
CA SER A 267 0.45 30.42 -20.11
C SER A 267 0.23 30.06 -18.65
N ILE A 268 -0.19 31.05 -17.84
CA ILE A 268 -0.60 30.85 -16.45
C ILE A 268 -2.03 30.31 -16.31
N LYS A 269 -2.84 30.45 -17.37
CA LYS A 269 -4.27 30.11 -17.31
C LYS A 269 -4.56 28.72 -16.78
N PRO A 270 -3.86 27.63 -17.22
CA PRO A 270 -4.13 26.28 -16.73
C PRO A 270 -3.75 26.07 -15.27
N ILE A 271 -2.73 26.79 -14.75
CA ILE A 271 -2.14 26.57 -13.43
C ILE A 271 -2.53 27.59 -12.36
N ARG A 272 -3.30 28.64 -12.72
CA ARG A 272 -3.61 29.78 -11.83
C ARG A 272 -4.38 29.43 -10.56
N HIS A 273 -5.07 28.30 -10.55
CA HIS A 273 -5.88 27.81 -9.41
C HIS A 273 -5.09 26.93 -8.44
N LEU A 274 -3.89 26.52 -8.83
CA LEU A 274 -3.04 25.67 -7.99
C LEU A 274 -2.47 26.46 -6.81
N LYS A 275 -2.23 25.76 -5.69
CA LYS A 275 -1.49 26.26 -4.54
C LYS A 275 -0.02 25.86 -4.57
N LYS A 276 0.26 24.69 -5.13
CA LYS A 276 1.62 24.17 -5.31
C LYS A 276 1.76 23.58 -6.71
N PHE A 277 2.87 23.86 -7.35
CA PHE A 277 3.21 23.36 -8.67
C PHE A 277 4.68 22.94 -8.73
N GLY A 278 4.93 21.66 -8.94
CA GLY A 278 6.26 21.07 -9.08
C GLY A 278 6.58 20.80 -10.54
N ILE A 279 7.63 21.44 -11.04
CA ILE A 279 8.17 21.24 -12.39
C ILE A 279 9.57 21.82 -12.45
N GLU A 280 10.39 21.40 -13.41
CA GLU A 280 11.72 21.95 -13.62
C GLU A 280 11.66 23.45 -13.99
N LYS A 281 12.54 24.22 -13.36
CA LYS A 281 12.55 25.69 -13.45
C LYS A 281 12.70 26.23 -14.89
N TYR A 282 13.49 25.55 -15.70
CA TYR A 282 13.79 25.98 -17.08
C TYR A 282 12.57 25.85 -18.01
N LYS A 283 11.58 25.02 -17.65
CA LYS A 283 10.33 24.83 -18.40
C LYS A 283 9.33 25.97 -18.22
N MET A 284 9.55 26.84 -17.24
CA MET A 284 8.69 28.00 -17.01
C MET A 284 9.35 29.31 -17.48
N SER A 285 8.63 30.12 -18.23
CA SER A 285 9.09 31.47 -18.57
C SER A 285 9.27 32.37 -17.32
N PRO A 286 10.14 33.39 -17.36
CA PRO A 286 10.31 34.32 -16.25
C PRO A 286 9.01 35.02 -15.84
N SER A 287 8.14 35.33 -16.81
CA SER A 287 6.83 35.97 -16.54
C SER A 287 5.90 35.05 -15.74
N ILE A 288 5.85 33.76 -16.06
CA ILE A 288 5.07 32.76 -15.33
C ILE A 288 5.59 32.61 -13.90
N ARG A 289 6.90 32.49 -13.70
CA ARG A 289 7.50 32.41 -12.35
C ARG A 289 7.15 33.64 -11.51
N GLY A 290 7.28 34.84 -12.09
CA GLY A 290 6.91 36.09 -11.41
C GLY A 290 5.43 36.19 -11.06
N HIS A 291 4.55 35.66 -11.91
CA HIS A 291 3.11 35.59 -11.63
C HIS A 291 2.81 34.61 -10.48
N MET A 292 3.39 33.44 -10.47
CA MET A 292 3.22 32.44 -9.41
C MET A 292 3.64 32.99 -8.04
N THR A 293 4.81 33.65 -7.98
CA THR A 293 5.30 34.28 -6.75
C THR A 293 4.32 35.34 -6.23
N ARG A 294 3.81 36.23 -7.11
CA ARG A 294 2.87 37.28 -6.71
C ARG A 294 1.52 36.74 -6.21
N ASN A 295 1.10 35.56 -6.68
CA ASN A 295 -0.16 34.94 -6.29
C ASN A 295 0.00 33.88 -5.21
N GLY A 296 1.18 33.77 -4.58
CA GLY A 296 1.43 32.85 -3.49
C GLY A 296 1.40 31.37 -3.90
N ILE A 297 1.57 31.08 -5.19
CA ILE A 297 1.69 29.70 -5.67
C ILE A 297 3.10 29.22 -5.33
N ILE A 298 3.20 28.26 -4.45
CA ILE A 298 4.47 27.64 -4.08
C ILE A 298 4.90 26.76 -5.26
N TYR A 299 6.08 27.01 -5.80
CA TYR A 299 6.67 26.16 -6.81
C TYR A 299 7.95 25.54 -6.26
N CYS A 300 8.10 24.24 -6.50
CA CYS A 300 9.32 23.49 -6.22
C CYS A 300 10.06 23.26 -7.55
N TRP A 301 11.37 23.36 -7.54
CA TRP A 301 12.24 22.95 -8.64
C TRP A 301 13.41 22.18 -8.09
N ILE A 302 13.90 21.28 -8.88
CA ILE A 302 15.22 20.67 -8.74
C ILE A 302 16.17 21.34 -9.77
#